data_8f6830babf04ba44805e9a8f74831d7a
#
_entry.id   8f6830babf04ba44805e9a8f74831d7a
#
_cell.length_a   1.000
_cell.length_b   1.000
_cell.length_c   1.000
_cell.angle_alpha   90.00
_cell.angle_beta   90.00
_cell.angle_gamma   90.00
#
_symmetry.space_group_name_H-M   'P 1'
#
loop_
_entity.id
_entity.type
_entity.pdbx_description
1 polymer ?
#
loop_
_entity_poly.entity_id
_entity_poly.type
_entity_poly.pdbx_seq_one_letter_code
_entity_poly.pdbx_strand_id
1 'polypeptide(L)'
;MTTIQFSELQSKSKIIKSKDISIQLPATPIKYYRHGWQSWSLAAWTDLSSLPMQKPAIFHPMHVNEEFAYDKNPNGSWLGVVEFADGNILLLGALATDAHVHLVEDQLSGRLDANVGEWFIAYGQENIIFAEYAEELGNHLGKNKRNNAPRVWCSWYSLYTSIDENILGKIFNNLGDLPFEILQVDDGWQTDIGDWRANPKFPSGMNALAEKIKSTGRRAGLWLAPLIAVKSSLLFREHSDWFLRDERGRFVSAGFNWGEELYALDTTHPDVISWLAALMKQVRIWGFDYLKLDFLYAGALKGKRFKDMPREAAYRECLQVMREAMGLDAFFLTCGTPILPAIGVCDAIRIGPDVSHEWENFRNEHLLYNPSTPGTRNAIRTVIHRLWLGSLLHIDPDVAYFESKENSLTQEQKVLLQDLAYVCNFKATSDLPQWMTKNELEELRSFLNTTPKVKQASRYIFQLDDRIVDFTSAVTLPKTKTGLLGLWADFLGWLGDRHFVLRFFKMLDDNALRKRRNSL
;
A
#
# COMPACT_ATOMS: atom_id res chain seq x y z
N MET A 1 5.59 -14.92 29.47
CA MET A 1 4.32 -14.27 29.10
C MET A 1 3.92 -13.33 30.22
N THR A 2 3.68 -12.08 29.92
CA THR A 2 3.24 -11.07 30.91
C THR A 2 1.73 -10.94 30.81
N THR A 3 1.00 -11.16 31.92
CA THR A 3 -0.46 -11.01 31.96
C THR A 3 -0.81 -9.71 32.65
N ILE A 4 -1.67 -8.91 32.03
CA ILE A 4 -2.14 -7.62 32.54
C ILE A 4 -3.60 -7.76 32.95
N GLN A 5 -3.95 -7.26 34.12
CA GLN A 5 -5.33 -7.20 34.56
C GLN A 5 -6.02 -5.97 33.96
N PHE A 6 -7.21 -6.14 33.41
CA PHE A 6 -7.94 -5.04 32.79
C PHE A 6 -8.19 -3.86 33.75
N SER A 7 -8.44 -4.16 35.04
CA SER A 7 -8.61 -3.14 36.09
C SER A 7 -7.44 -2.15 36.21
N GLU A 8 -6.26 -2.57 35.76
CA GLU A 8 -5.05 -1.72 35.78
C GLU A 8 -5.01 -0.70 34.63
N LEU A 9 -5.90 -0.78 33.64
CA LEU A 9 -5.92 0.02 32.43
C LEU A 9 -6.93 1.18 32.47
N GLN A 10 -7.77 1.25 33.52
CA GLN A 10 -8.89 2.20 33.59
C GLN A 10 -8.51 3.69 33.72
N SER A 11 -7.24 4.02 33.92
CA SER A 11 -6.86 5.42 34.22
C SER A 11 -5.76 6.01 33.34
N LYS A 12 -4.95 5.21 32.65
CA LYS A 12 -3.84 5.68 31.78
C LYS A 12 -3.38 4.59 30.81
N SER A 13 -2.87 5.00 29.64
CA SER A 13 -2.08 4.13 28.78
C SER A 13 -0.84 3.59 29.49
N LYS A 14 -0.42 2.37 29.15
CA LYS A 14 0.77 1.71 29.70
C LYS A 14 1.70 1.26 28.59
N ILE A 15 3.00 1.37 28.83
CA ILE A 15 4.04 0.74 28.00
C ILE A 15 4.66 -0.38 28.82
N ILE A 16 4.64 -1.59 28.28
CA ILE A 16 5.09 -2.81 28.95
C ILE A 16 6.12 -3.52 28.09
N LYS A 17 7.24 -3.82 28.67
CA LYS A 17 8.33 -4.57 28.02
C LYS A 17 8.12 -6.07 28.19
N SER A 18 7.84 -6.77 27.10
CA SER A 18 7.64 -8.22 27.08
C SER A 18 7.83 -8.79 25.68
N LYS A 19 8.16 -10.08 25.58
CA LYS A 19 8.09 -10.82 24.32
C LYS A 19 6.65 -11.25 24.01
N ASP A 20 5.98 -11.84 25.01
CA ASP A 20 4.61 -12.30 24.92
C ASP A 20 3.79 -11.59 26.00
N ILE A 21 2.66 -11.01 25.62
CA ILE A 21 1.76 -10.29 26.51
C ILE A 21 0.31 -10.77 26.32
N SER A 22 -0.47 -10.75 27.39
CA SER A 22 -1.89 -11.08 27.32
C SER A 22 -2.73 -10.21 28.26
N ILE A 23 -3.95 -9.94 27.87
CA ILE A 23 -4.93 -9.18 28.64
C ILE A 23 -6.21 -10.00 28.68
N GLN A 24 -6.66 -10.32 29.90
CA GLN A 24 -7.97 -10.91 30.10
C GLN A 24 -9.03 -9.82 29.96
N LEU A 25 -9.99 -10.00 29.04
CA LEU A 25 -11.04 -9.02 28.78
C LEU A 25 -12.11 -9.05 29.89
N PRO A 26 -12.67 -7.88 30.27
CA PRO A 26 -13.68 -7.79 31.33
C PRO A 26 -15.06 -8.21 30.86
N ALA A 27 -15.28 -8.22 29.55
CA ALA A 27 -16.54 -8.59 28.91
C ALA A 27 -16.28 -9.03 27.46
N THR A 28 -17.25 -9.71 26.86
CA THR A 28 -17.19 -10.07 25.44
C THR A 28 -17.22 -8.82 24.58
N PRO A 29 -16.22 -8.58 23.74
CA PRO A 29 -16.21 -7.47 22.80
C PRO A 29 -17.27 -7.67 21.69
N ILE A 30 -17.68 -6.58 21.06
CA ILE A 30 -18.63 -6.61 19.94
C ILE A 30 -17.96 -6.60 18.57
N LYS A 31 -16.78 -5.97 18.47
CA LYS A 31 -16.00 -5.89 17.23
C LYS A 31 -14.51 -6.05 17.50
N TYR A 32 -13.80 -6.43 16.43
CA TYR A 32 -12.36 -6.47 16.38
C TYR A 32 -11.84 -5.60 15.23
N TYR A 33 -10.87 -4.74 15.50
CA TYR A 33 -10.12 -4.03 14.46
C TYR A 33 -8.92 -4.85 14.05
N ARG A 34 -8.93 -5.28 12.80
CA ARG A 34 -7.80 -5.92 12.15
C ARG A 34 -6.91 -4.88 11.48
N HIS A 35 -5.62 -4.90 11.76
CA HIS A 35 -4.60 -4.20 10.99
C HIS A 35 -3.82 -5.20 10.14
N GLY A 36 -3.89 -5.05 8.83
CA GLY A 36 -3.13 -5.92 7.91
C GLY A 36 -1.68 -5.49 7.75
N TRP A 37 -0.83 -6.43 7.35
CA TRP A 37 0.62 -6.33 7.34
C TRP A 37 1.18 -5.25 6.41
N GLN A 38 0.76 -5.22 5.16
CA GLN A 38 1.30 -4.31 4.17
C GLN A 38 0.21 -3.41 3.56
N SER A 39 0.60 -2.49 2.68
CA SER A 39 -0.26 -1.48 2.06
C SER A 39 -1.60 -2.04 1.55
N TRP A 40 -1.57 -3.17 0.85
CA TRP A 40 -2.76 -3.77 0.22
C TRP A 40 -3.56 -4.69 1.15
N SER A 41 -3.00 -5.06 2.31
CA SER A 41 -3.69 -5.91 3.27
C SER A 41 -4.91 -5.21 3.86
N LEU A 42 -5.98 -5.97 4.10
CA LEU A 42 -7.19 -5.44 4.72
C LEU A 42 -6.90 -4.84 6.11
N ALA A 43 -7.31 -3.59 6.31
CA ALA A 43 -7.54 -3.01 7.62
C ALA A 43 -9.03 -2.70 7.75
N ALA A 44 -9.68 -3.18 8.80
CA ALA A 44 -11.12 -2.98 9.00
C ALA A 44 -11.57 -3.33 10.42
N TRP A 45 -12.62 -2.66 10.87
CA TRP A 45 -13.45 -3.15 11.95
C TRP A 45 -14.33 -4.28 11.44
N THR A 46 -14.31 -5.43 12.12
CA THR A 46 -15.10 -6.62 11.76
C THR A 46 -15.93 -7.07 12.95
N ASP A 47 -17.13 -7.57 12.69
CA ASP A 47 -17.91 -8.24 13.71
C ASP A 47 -17.22 -9.57 14.07
N LEU A 48 -17.26 -9.96 15.35
CA LEU A 48 -16.60 -11.19 15.82
C LEU A 48 -17.23 -12.46 15.23
N SER A 49 -18.48 -12.38 14.76
CA SER A 49 -19.14 -13.44 14.01
C SER A 49 -18.72 -13.55 12.54
N SER A 50 -17.84 -12.64 12.08
CA SER A 50 -17.36 -12.65 10.69
C SER A 50 -16.52 -13.90 10.41
N LEU A 51 -16.66 -14.43 9.19
CA LEU A 51 -15.83 -15.55 8.76
C LEU A 51 -14.36 -15.12 8.66
N PRO A 52 -13.42 -16.02 8.97
CA PRO A 52 -12.01 -15.75 8.81
C PRO A 52 -11.68 -15.42 7.34
N MET A 53 -10.59 -14.70 7.11
CA MET A 53 -10.10 -14.45 5.76
C MET A 53 -9.83 -15.78 5.06
N GLN A 54 -10.26 -15.89 3.81
CA GLN A 54 -9.96 -17.08 3.01
C GLN A 54 -8.48 -17.06 2.59
N LYS A 55 -7.82 -18.21 2.69
CA LYS A 55 -6.50 -18.37 2.11
C LYS A 55 -6.60 -18.13 0.61
N PRO A 56 -5.65 -17.39 0.02
CA PRO A 56 -5.52 -17.35 -1.43
C PRO A 56 -5.40 -18.78 -1.96
N ALA A 57 -5.93 -19.03 -3.16
CA ALA A 57 -5.65 -20.29 -3.85
C ALA A 57 -4.14 -20.53 -3.91
N ILE A 58 -3.70 -21.81 -3.88
CA ILE A 58 -2.29 -22.22 -3.82
C ILE A 58 -1.40 -21.52 -4.87
N PHE A 59 -2.01 -20.94 -5.90
CA PHE A 59 -1.37 -20.25 -7.02
C PHE A 59 -1.58 -18.73 -7.03
N HIS A 60 -2.09 -18.15 -5.93
CA HIS A 60 -2.10 -16.69 -5.73
C HIS A 60 -0.74 -16.26 -5.19
N PRO A 61 0.06 -15.67 -6.03
CA PRO A 61 1.46 -15.53 -5.71
C PRO A 61 1.81 -14.25 -4.96
N MET A 62 0.85 -13.39 -4.64
CA MET A 62 1.12 -12.13 -3.95
C MET A 62 1.04 -12.30 -2.43
N HIS A 63 2.13 -12.05 -1.73
CA HIS A 63 2.20 -12.08 -0.28
C HIS A 63 1.59 -10.83 0.34
N VAL A 64 0.26 -10.72 0.27
CA VAL A 64 -0.47 -9.56 0.80
C VAL A 64 -0.63 -9.64 2.31
N ASN A 65 -0.82 -10.85 2.84
CA ASN A 65 -1.09 -11.08 4.26
C ASN A 65 -0.09 -12.06 4.86
N GLU A 66 0.07 -11.95 6.19
CA GLU A 66 0.76 -12.93 7.00
C GLU A 66 0.00 -14.27 7.03
N GLU A 67 0.71 -15.38 7.28
CA GLU A 67 0.10 -16.70 7.38
C GLU A 67 -0.98 -16.78 8.46
N PHE A 68 -0.74 -16.16 9.63
CA PHE A 68 -1.70 -16.10 10.73
C PHE A 68 -2.97 -15.31 10.38
N ALA A 69 -2.94 -14.50 9.32
CA ALA A 69 -4.11 -13.75 8.87
C ALA A 69 -5.30 -14.64 8.53
N TYR A 70 -5.03 -15.88 8.16
CA TYR A 70 -6.03 -16.88 7.77
C TYR A 70 -6.46 -17.80 8.92
N ASP A 71 -6.01 -17.50 10.13
CA ASP A 71 -6.46 -18.23 11.32
C ASP A 71 -7.94 -17.93 11.60
N LYS A 72 -8.61 -18.89 12.24
CA LYS A 72 -10.04 -18.76 12.57
C LYS A 72 -10.34 -17.65 13.57
N ASN A 73 -9.37 -17.29 14.40
CA ASN A 73 -9.50 -16.26 15.43
C ASN A 73 -9.15 -14.89 14.88
N PRO A 74 -9.80 -13.81 15.34
CA PRO A 74 -9.45 -12.45 14.98
C PRO A 74 -7.98 -12.15 15.28
N ASN A 75 -7.30 -11.51 14.34
CA ASN A 75 -5.86 -11.26 14.43
C ASN A 75 -5.44 -10.02 13.62
N GLY A 76 -4.26 -9.51 13.87
CA GLY A 76 -3.68 -8.38 13.13
C GLY A 76 -2.17 -8.32 13.26
N SER A 77 -1.52 -7.63 12.32
CA SER A 77 -0.09 -7.33 12.36
C SER A 77 0.14 -6.11 13.24
N TRP A 78 1.04 -6.25 14.21
CA TRP A 78 1.50 -5.26 15.19
C TRP A 78 0.47 -4.80 16.21
N LEU A 79 -0.79 -4.67 15.84
CA LEU A 79 -1.84 -4.27 16.77
C LEU A 79 -3.13 -5.05 16.54
N GLY A 80 -3.91 -5.17 17.61
CA GLY A 80 -5.28 -5.62 17.63
C GLY A 80 -6.09 -4.73 18.58
N VAL A 81 -7.32 -4.41 18.19
CA VAL A 81 -8.19 -3.55 18.98
C VAL A 81 -9.55 -4.21 19.10
N VAL A 82 -10.11 -4.20 20.30
CA VAL A 82 -11.48 -4.66 20.53
C VAL A 82 -12.37 -3.50 20.94
N GLU A 83 -13.64 -3.53 20.51
CA GLU A 83 -14.68 -2.56 20.88
C GLU A 83 -15.68 -3.23 21.80
N PHE A 84 -16.07 -2.54 22.87
CA PHE A 84 -17.06 -2.98 23.84
C PHE A 84 -18.42 -2.31 23.62
N ALA A 85 -19.47 -2.84 24.28
CA ALA A 85 -20.83 -2.34 24.15
C ALA A 85 -21.02 -0.88 24.61
N ASP A 86 -20.12 -0.36 25.43
CA ASP A 86 -20.12 1.05 25.88
C ASP A 86 -19.47 2.01 24.86
N GLY A 87 -19.00 1.50 23.72
CA GLY A 87 -18.36 2.25 22.66
C GLY A 87 -16.88 2.57 22.91
N ASN A 88 -16.29 2.14 24.03
CA ASN A 88 -14.86 2.25 24.27
C ASN A 88 -14.11 1.12 23.59
N ILE A 89 -12.84 1.35 23.32
CA ILE A 89 -11.93 0.37 22.73
C ILE A 89 -10.80 0.01 23.70
N LEU A 90 -10.28 -1.21 23.59
CA LEU A 90 -9.00 -1.62 24.15
C LEU A 90 -8.04 -1.89 23.01
N LEU A 91 -6.94 -1.16 22.97
CA LEU A 91 -5.85 -1.34 22.00
C LEU A 91 -4.66 -2.02 22.67
N LEU A 92 -4.18 -3.09 22.04
CA LEU A 92 -2.88 -3.70 22.29
C LEU A 92 -2.05 -3.52 21.02
N GLY A 93 -0.96 -2.74 21.10
CA GLY A 93 -0.12 -2.42 19.96
C GLY A 93 1.37 -2.54 20.29
N ALA A 94 2.14 -3.18 19.40
CA ALA A 94 3.59 -3.24 19.50
C ALA A 94 4.22 -1.89 19.14
N LEU A 95 5.27 -1.50 19.84
CA LEU A 95 6.12 -0.36 19.50
C LEU A 95 7.41 -0.80 18.76
N ALA A 96 7.40 -2.02 18.25
CA ALA A 96 8.47 -2.67 17.51
C ALA A 96 7.91 -3.42 16.30
N THR A 97 8.78 -3.76 15.34
CA THR A 97 8.48 -4.58 14.18
C THR A 97 8.36 -6.07 14.54
N ASP A 98 7.96 -6.91 13.57
CA ASP A 98 7.85 -8.36 13.71
C ASP A 98 6.93 -8.80 14.86
N ALA A 99 5.75 -8.18 14.96
CA ALA A 99 4.76 -8.43 15.99
C ALA A 99 3.38 -8.80 15.43
N HIS A 100 2.63 -9.60 16.17
CA HIS A 100 1.24 -9.92 15.85
C HIS A 100 0.37 -10.00 17.10
N VAL A 101 -0.94 -9.75 16.92
CA VAL A 101 -1.94 -9.76 17.99
C VAL A 101 -3.09 -10.66 17.60
N HIS A 102 -3.58 -11.44 18.55
CA HIS A 102 -4.71 -12.36 18.39
C HIS A 102 -5.74 -12.17 19.50
N LEU A 103 -6.99 -12.34 19.16
CA LEU A 103 -8.08 -12.48 20.11
C LEU A 103 -8.54 -13.95 20.12
N VAL A 104 -8.38 -14.63 21.25
CA VAL A 104 -8.83 -16.01 21.44
C VAL A 104 -9.77 -16.02 22.63
N GLU A 105 -11.04 -16.37 22.40
CA GLU A 105 -12.09 -16.30 23.41
C GLU A 105 -12.18 -14.89 24.01
N ASP A 106 -11.84 -14.73 25.28
CA ASP A 106 -11.83 -13.48 26.04
C ASP A 106 -10.40 -12.98 26.36
N GLN A 107 -9.39 -13.47 25.64
CA GLN A 107 -8.01 -13.07 25.83
C GLN A 107 -7.43 -12.37 24.60
N LEU A 108 -7.06 -11.10 24.75
CA LEU A 108 -6.29 -10.35 23.74
C LEU A 108 -4.79 -10.55 24.02
N SER A 109 -4.07 -11.13 23.05
CA SER A 109 -2.66 -11.53 23.22
C SER A 109 -1.79 -10.99 22.12
N GLY A 110 -0.59 -10.54 22.46
CA GLY A 110 0.44 -10.07 21.53
C GLY A 110 1.72 -10.87 21.67
N ARG A 111 2.43 -11.06 20.55
CA ARG A 111 3.72 -11.73 20.47
C ARG A 111 4.67 -11.01 19.53
N LEU A 112 5.93 -10.89 19.93
CA LEU A 112 7.06 -10.49 19.09
C LEU A 112 7.81 -11.73 18.59
N ASP A 113 8.08 -11.79 17.28
CA ASP A 113 8.85 -12.89 16.70
C ASP A 113 10.32 -12.82 17.12
N ALA A 114 10.83 -11.60 17.30
CA ALA A 114 12.17 -11.33 17.80
C ALA A 114 12.26 -11.40 19.34
N ASN A 115 13.22 -10.71 19.89
CA ASN A 115 13.44 -10.61 21.33
C ASN A 115 12.35 -9.76 22.02
N VAL A 116 12.56 -9.49 23.31
CA VAL A 116 11.68 -8.63 24.12
C VAL A 116 11.59 -7.23 23.52
N GLY A 117 10.38 -6.71 23.38
CA GLY A 117 10.08 -5.35 22.92
C GLY A 117 9.01 -4.69 23.77
N GLU A 118 8.57 -3.52 23.37
CA GLU A 118 7.60 -2.72 24.10
C GLU A 118 6.21 -2.78 23.45
N TRP A 119 5.20 -2.85 24.32
CA TRP A 119 3.79 -2.89 23.97
C TRP A 119 3.07 -1.70 24.58
N PHE A 120 2.34 -0.98 23.75
CA PHE A 120 1.39 0.04 24.18
C PHE A 120 0.03 -0.61 24.44
N ILE A 121 -0.58 -0.25 25.57
CA ILE A 121 -1.91 -0.74 25.95
C ILE A 121 -2.72 0.45 26.46
N ALA A 122 -3.91 0.64 25.92
CA ALA A 122 -4.79 1.69 26.39
C ALA A 122 -6.28 1.33 26.17
N TYR A 123 -7.12 1.84 27.09
CA TYR A 123 -8.56 1.69 27.05
C TYR A 123 -9.23 3.07 27.07
N GLY A 124 -10.21 3.29 26.20
CA GLY A 124 -10.97 4.54 26.13
C GLY A 124 -11.56 4.82 24.76
N GLN A 125 -11.75 6.12 24.45
CA GLN A 125 -12.34 6.55 23.18
C GLN A 125 -11.38 6.32 22.01
N GLU A 126 -11.90 5.81 20.89
CA GLU A 126 -11.13 5.36 19.73
C GLU A 126 -10.15 6.41 19.21
N ASN A 127 -10.64 7.62 18.95
CA ASN A 127 -9.82 8.70 18.39
C ASN A 127 -8.66 9.12 19.32
N ILE A 128 -8.87 9.08 20.63
CA ILE A 128 -7.85 9.40 21.64
C ILE A 128 -6.80 8.30 21.66
N ILE A 129 -7.24 7.03 21.77
CA ILE A 129 -6.33 5.89 21.92
C ILE A 129 -5.46 5.68 20.67
N PHE A 130 -6.02 5.82 19.45
CA PHE A 130 -5.22 5.74 18.24
C PHE A 130 -4.24 6.91 18.10
N ALA A 131 -4.60 8.10 18.56
CA ALA A 131 -3.68 9.25 18.56
C ALA A 131 -2.51 9.05 19.53
N GLU A 132 -2.77 8.57 20.75
CA GLU A 132 -1.73 8.22 21.73
C GLU A 132 -0.80 7.11 21.19
N TYR A 133 -1.37 6.06 20.60
CA TYR A 133 -0.58 4.98 19.99
C TYR A 133 0.31 5.49 18.86
N ALA A 134 -0.23 6.34 17.99
CA ALA A 134 0.55 6.94 16.91
C ALA A 134 1.68 7.84 17.44
N GLU A 135 1.43 8.59 18.53
CA GLU A 135 2.47 9.39 19.17
C GLU A 135 3.61 8.52 19.69
N GLU A 136 3.29 7.44 20.42
CA GLU A 136 4.29 6.51 20.93
C GLU A 136 5.04 5.78 19.81
N LEU A 137 4.37 5.35 18.74
CA LEU A 137 5.07 4.83 17.57
C LEU A 137 6.05 5.84 16.98
N GLY A 138 5.64 7.10 16.89
CA GLY A 138 6.51 8.17 16.41
C GLY A 138 7.73 8.40 17.29
N ASN A 139 7.60 8.23 18.61
CA ASN A 139 8.71 8.32 19.55
C ASN A 139 9.71 7.16 19.37
N HIS A 140 9.23 5.96 19.03
CA HIS A 140 10.05 4.75 18.88
C HIS A 140 10.63 4.57 17.46
N LEU A 141 9.83 4.83 16.42
CA LEU A 141 10.22 4.57 15.03
C LEU A 141 10.62 5.83 14.26
N GLY A 142 10.36 7.00 14.83
CA GLY A 142 10.56 8.29 14.17
C GLY A 142 9.31 8.80 13.45
N LYS A 143 9.34 10.09 13.11
CA LYS A 143 8.32 10.78 12.31
C LYS A 143 9.01 11.45 11.13
N ASN A 144 8.47 11.28 9.93
CA ASN A 144 9.02 11.91 8.73
C ASN A 144 7.91 12.58 7.90
N LYS A 145 7.05 13.33 8.58
CA LYS A 145 5.99 14.06 7.91
C LYS A 145 6.45 15.48 7.58
N ARG A 146 6.59 15.76 6.29
CA ARG A 146 6.76 17.14 5.79
C ARG A 146 5.43 17.90 5.90
N ASN A 147 5.51 19.22 5.86
CA ASN A 147 4.32 20.06 6.09
C ASN A 147 3.18 19.77 5.10
N ASN A 148 3.49 19.56 3.82
CA ASN A 148 2.48 19.28 2.78
C ASN A 148 2.91 18.09 1.91
N ALA A 149 1.93 17.27 1.54
CA ALA A 149 2.09 16.30 0.46
C ALA A 149 2.05 17.03 -0.89
N PRO A 150 2.87 16.63 -1.87
CA PRO A 150 2.82 17.23 -3.20
C PRO A 150 1.55 16.81 -3.97
N ARG A 151 1.11 17.64 -4.92
CA ARG A 151 0.06 17.31 -5.89
C ARG A 151 0.71 16.56 -7.05
N VAL A 152 0.24 15.33 -7.31
CA VAL A 152 0.91 14.39 -8.21
C VAL A 152 0.04 14.10 -9.43
N TRP A 153 0.64 14.20 -10.62
CA TRP A 153 0.13 13.49 -11.79
C TRP A 153 0.94 12.20 -11.97
N CYS A 154 0.24 11.06 -12.17
CA CYS A 154 0.83 9.73 -12.30
C CYS A 154 0.45 9.09 -13.63
N SER A 155 1.39 8.48 -14.35
CA SER A 155 1.12 7.91 -15.67
C SER A 155 0.36 6.57 -15.65
N TRP A 156 0.17 5.93 -14.47
CA TRP A 156 -0.26 4.53 -14.40
C TRP A 156 -1.67 4.30 -14.93
N TYR A 157 -2.68 4.84 -14.26
CA TYR A 157 -4.08 4.42 -14.48
C TYR A 157 -4.67 4.76 -15.84
N SER A 158 -4.16 5.78 -16.53
CA SER A 158 -4.60 6.10 -17.89
C SER A 158 -3.77 5.41 -18.98
N LEU A 159 -2.51 5.09 -18.70
CA LEU A 159 -1.56 4.63 -19.72
C LEU A 159 -1.02 3.22 -19.46
N TYR A 160 -1.00 2.79 -18.20
CA TYR A 160 -0.30 1.57 -17.78
C TYR A 160 1.14 1.56 -18.36
N THR A 161 1.58 0.43 -18.91
CA THR A 161 2.90 0.31 -19.54
C THR A 161 3.00 0.91 -20.95
N SER A 162 1.91 1.50 -21.48
CA SER A 162 1.86 2.08 -22.84
C SER A 162 2.44 3.49 -22.93
N ILE A 163 3.49 3.77 -22.17
CA ILE A 163 4.23 5.03 -22.17
C ILE A 163 5.45 4.98 -23.10
N ASP A 164 5.79 6.11 -23.68
CA ASP A 164 7.07 6.38 -24.33
C ASP A 164 7.43 7.88 -24.19
N GLU A 165 8.65 8.27 -24.55
CA GLU A 165 9.09 9.66 -24.37
C GLU A 165 8.28 10.69 -25.16
N ASN A 166 7.73 10.31 -26.31
CA ASN A 166 6.93 11.20 -27.16
C ASN A 166 5.51 11.39 -26.58
N ILE A 167 4.87 10.27 -26.16
CA ILE A 167 3.55 10.28 -25.52
C ILE A 167 3.61 11.14 -24.25
N LEU A 168 4.57 10.85 -23.36
CA LEU A 168 4.73 11.61 -22.14
C LEU A 168 5.02 13.08 -22.42
N GLY A 169 5.85 13.38 -23.43
CA GLY A 169 6.12 14.75 -23.80
C GLY A 169 4.90 15.54 -24.26
N LYS A 170 3.99 14.92 -25.02
CA LYS A 170 2.71 15.54 -25.40
C LYS A 170 1.83 15.77 -24.17
N ILE A 171 1.74 14.77 -23.26
CA ILE A 171 0.94 14.86 -22.06
C ILE A 171 1.45 15.99 -21.14
N PHE A 172 2.77 16.07 -20.91
CA PHE A 172 3.34 17.12 -20.06
C PHE A 172 3.02 18.53 -20.58
N ASN A 173 2.98 18.69 -21.91
CA ASN A 173 2.54 19.95 -22.52
C ASN A 173 1.03 20.18 -22.33
N ASN A 174 0.20 19.14 -22.47
CA ASN A 174 -1.26 19.24 -22.35
C ASN A 174 -1.73 19.46 -20.90
N LEU A 175 -0.90 19.10 -19.89
CA LEU A 175 -1.17 19.42 -18.49
C LEU A 175 -1.14 20.94 -18.24
N GLY A 176 -0.54 21.73 -19.14
CA GLY A 176 -0.59 23.19 -19.15
C GLY A 176 -0.24 23.80 -17.78
N ASP A 177 -1.12 24.67 -17.30
CA ASP A 177 -1.00 25.38 -16.02
C ASP A 177 -1.67 24.68 -14.83
N LEU A 178 -2.12 23.41 -14.99
CA LEU A 178 -2.62 22.64 -13.86
C LEU A 178 -1.55 22.56 -12.75
N PRO A 179 -1.91 22.83 -11.49
CA PRO A 179 -0.96 23.07 -10.41
C PRO A 179 -0.38 21.78 -9.80
N PHE A 180 0.02 20.83 -10.65
CA PHE A 180 0.80 19.67 -10.23
C PHE A 180 2.21 20.09 -9.83
N GLU A 181 2.74 19.50 -8.77
CA GLU A 181 4.12 19.71 -8.31
C GLU A 181 5.02 18.57 -8.77
N ILE A 182 4.46 17.37 -8.94
CA ILE A 182 5.18 16.17 -9.38
C ILE A 182 4.55 15.64 -10.66
N LEU A 183 5.39 15.27 -11.64
CA LEU A 183 5.01 14.40 -12.73
C LEU A 183 5.71 13.05 -12.53
N GLN A 184 4.94 12.04 -12.10
CA GLN A 184 5.43 10.70 -11.82
C GLN A 184 5.31 9.82 -13.05
N VAL A 185 6.44 9.34 -13.54
CA VAL A 185 6.51 8.28 -14.56
C VAL A 185 6.47 6.93 -13.86
N ASP A 186 5.39 6.20 -14.09
CA ASP A 186 5.14 4.88 -13.49
C ASP A 186 5.73 3.75 -14.35
N ASP A 187 5.36 2.48 -14.11
CA ASP A 187 5.85 1.28 -14.80
C ASP A 187 5.81 1.41 -16.33
N GLY A 188 6.80 0.81 -17.00
CA GLY A 188 6.90 0.74 -18.46
C GLY A 188 8.09 1.49 -19.07
N TRP A 189 8.93 2.14 -18.27
CA TRP A 189 10.15 2.82 -18.72
C TRP A 189 11.39 1.92 -18.70
N GLN A 190 11.43 0.95 -17.79
CA GLN A 190 12.55 0.05 -17.54
C GLN A 190 12.61 -1.10 -18.56
N THR A 191 13.80 -1.67 -18.71
CA THR A 191 14.07 -2.80 -19.63
C THR A 191 13.36 -4.06 -19.17
N ASP A 192 13.45 -4.36 -17.87
CA ASP A 192 12.78 -5.50 -17.23
C ASP A 192 12.63 -5.24 -15.72
N ILE A 193 11.86 -6.06 -15.02
CA ILE A 193 11.77 -6.03 -13.56
C ILE A 193 13.04 -6.61 -12.96
N GLY A 194 13.83 -5.76 -12.31
CA GLY A 194 15.20 -6.04 -11.87
C GLY A 194 16.26 -5.28 -12.69
N ASP A 195 15.97 -4.93 -13.94
CA ASP A 195 16.89 -4.21 -14.83
C ASP A 195 16.44 -2.76 -15.01
N TRP A 196 16.84 -1.90 -14.08
CA TRP A 196 16.42 -0.50 -13.96
C TRP A 196 17.19 0.41 -14.92
N ARG A 197 17.06 0.16 -16.23
CA ARG A 197 17.61 0.94 -17.33
C ARG A 197 16.52 1.32 -18.32
N ALA A 198 16.68 2.48 -18.97
CA ALA A 198 15.72 2.90 -20.01
C ALA A 198 15.59 1.84 -21.10
N ASN A 199 14.37 1.49 -21.44
CA ASN A 199 14.07 0.61 -22.56
C ASN A 199 14.04 1.39 -23.90
N PRO A 200 13.92 0.72 -25.08
CA PRO A 200 13.90 1.39 -26.37
C PRO A 200 12.78 2.43 -26.61
N LYS A 201 11.77 2.51 -25.73
CA LYS A 201 10.73 3.56 -25.78
C LYS A 201 11.23 4.90 -25.24
N PHE A 202 12.39 4.91 -24.60
CA PHE A 202 13.07 6.09 -24.03
C PHE A 202 14.50 6.22 -24.56
N PRO A 203 14.67 6.39 -25.89
CA PRO A 203 15.99 6.41 -26.53
C PRO A 203 16.86 7.59 -26.09
N SER A 204 16.27 8.71 -25.63
CA SER A 204 17.01 9.87 -25.11
C SER A 204 17.51 9.65 -23.67
N GLY A 205 17.08 8.57 -23.00
CA GLY A 205 17.46 8.22 -21.64
C GLY A 205 16.71 8.97 -20.56
N MET A 206 16.87 8.50 -19.31
CA MET A 206 16.08 8.99 -18.17
C MET A 206 16.48 10.41 -17.74
N ASN A 207 17.71 10.83 -17.98
CA ASN A 207 18.13 12.22 -17.75
C ASN A 207 17.32 13.20 -18.61
N ALA A 208 17.20 12.92 -19.91
CA ALA A 208 16.45 13.78 -20.83
C ALA A 208 14.97 13.85 -20.45
N LEU A 209 14.39 12.74 -19.99
CA LEU A 209 13.01 12.69 -19.50
C LEU A 209 12.84 13.56 -18.24
N ALA A 210 13.75 13.45 -17.27
CA ALA A 210 13.71 14.25 -16.06
C ALA A 210 13.86 15.76 -16.37
N GLU A 211 14.78 16.13 -17.24
CA GLU A 211 14.96 17.53 -17.68
C GLU A 211 13.72 18.06 -18.42
N LYS A 212 13.07 17.23 -19.24
CA LYS A 212 11.82 17.59 -19.90
C LYS A 212 10.69 17.86 -18.88
N ILE A 213 10.58 17.05 -17.82
CA ILE A 213 9.63 17.31 -16.74
C ILE A 213 9.96 18.63 -16.05
N LYS A 214 11.21 18.83 -15.65
CA LYS A 214 11.67 20.06 -14.96
C LYS A 214 11.47 21.32 -15.79
N SER A 215 11.60 21.23 -17.11
CA SER A 215 11.34 22.36 -18.01
C SER A 215 9.90 22.86 -17.97
N THR A 216 8.96 22.05 -17.46
CA THR A 216 7.57 22.47 -17.19
C THR A 216 7.39 23.16 -15.82
N GLY A 217 8.45 23.37 -15.06
CA GLY A 217 8.41 23.93 -13.71
C GLY A 217 8.04 22.92 -12.61
N ARG A 218 8.01 21.62 -12.92
CA ARG A 218 7.59 20.54 -12.00
C ARG A 218 8.76 19.63 -11.67
N ARG A 219 8.66 18.95 -10.53
CA ARG A 219 9.65 17.95 -10.10
C ARG A 219 9.39 16.62 -10.81
N ALA A 220 10.47 15.87 -11.05
CA ALA A 220 10.42 14.58 -11.72
C ALA A 220 10.25 13.43 -10.71
N GLY A 221 9.19 12.62 -10.91
CA GLY A 221 8.90 11.42 -10.15
C GLY A 221 9.14 10.15 -10.96
N LEU A 222 9.62 9.09 -10.30
CA LEU A 222 9.88 7.79 -10.93
C LEU A 222 9.39 6.63 -10.07
N TRP A 223 8.77 5.65 -10.72
CA TRP A 223 8.40 4.36 -10.12
C TRP A 223 9.52 3.34 -10.25
N LEU A 224 9.73 2.54 -9.19
CA LEU A 224 10.59 1.36 -9.17
C LEU A 224 10.00 0.28 -8.27
N ALA A 225 10.32 -0.98 -8.55
CA ALA A 225 10.08 -2.14 -7.68
C ALA A 225 11.43 -2.81 -7.31
N PRO A 226 12.27 -2.16 -6.48
CA PRO A 226 13.70 -2.47 -6.40
C PRO A 226 14.03 -3.75 -5.63
N LEU A 227 13.06 -4.36 -4.93
CA LEU A 227 13.29 -5.55 -4.09
C LEU A 227 12.86 -6.86 -4.74
N ILE A 228 12.48 -6.80 -6.04
CA ILE A 228 12.07 -7.97 -6.83
C ILE A 228 12.78 -8.01 -8.17
N ALA A 229 12.90 -9.21 -8.74
CA ALA A 229 13.30 -9.42 -10.12
C ALA A 229 12.58 -10.62 -10.74
N VAL A 230 12.46 -10.63 -12.06
CA VAL A 230 11.99 -11.77 -12.86
C VAL A 230 13.16 -12.60 -13.37
N LYS A 231 12.91 -13.86 -13.74
CA LYS A 231 13.98 -14.75 -14.25
C LYS A 231 14.62 -14.28 -15.56
N SER A 232 13.86 -13.56 -16.38
CA SER A 232 14.35 -13.00 -17.65
C SER A 232 15.35 -11.86 -17.44
N SER A 233 15.35 -11.19 -16.29
CA SER A 233 16.26 -10.06 -16.01
C SER A 233 17.73 -10.46 -15.98
N LEU A 234 18.60 -9.51 -16.32
CA LEU A 234 20.06 -9.68 -16.17
C LEU A 234 20.43 -9.84 -14.70
N LEU A 235 19.80 -9.07 -13.81
CA LEU A 235 20.02 -9.16 -12.37
C LEU A 235 19.86 -10.59 -11.85
N PHE A 236 18.78 -11.29 -12.23
CA PHE A 236 18.55 -12.66 -11.76
C PHE A 236 19.58 -13.64 -12.34
N ARG A 237 19.94 -13.47 -13.61
CA ARG A 237 20.87 -14.39 -14.30
C ARG A 237 22.31 -14.24 -13.85
N GLU A 238 22.74 -13.02 -13.54
CA GLU A 238 24.13 -12.73 -13.18
C GLU A 238 24.38 -12.84 -11.67
N HIS A 239 23.35 -12.62 -10.83
CA HIS A 239 23.46 -12.53 -9.38
C HIS A 239 22.40 -13.40 -8.67
N SER A 240 22.31 -14.68 -9.05
CA SER A 240 21.31 -15.59 -8.45
C SER A 240 21.53 -15.87 -6.95
N ASP A 241 22.70 -15.60 -6.43
CA ASP A 241 23.08 -15.66 -5.02
C ASP A 241 22.51 -14.48 -4.19
N TRP A 242 22.09 -13.39 -4.82
CA TRP A 242 21.46 -12.23 -4.17
C TRP A 242 20.02 -12.47 -3.75
N PHE A 243 19.40 -13.56 -4.21
CA PHE A 243 17.98 -13.81 -3.99
C PHE A 243 17.73 -14.62 -2.74
N LEU A 244 16.70 -14.22 -2.01
CA LEU A 244 16.24 -14.88 -0.80
C LEU A 244 15.88 -16.35 -1.10
N ARG A 245 16.25 -17.25 -0.20
CA ARG A 245 15.98 -18.70 -0.33
C ARG A 245 15.18 -19.22 0.87
N ASP A 246 14.37 -20.22 0.63
CA ASP A 246 13.69 -20.96 1.69
C ASP A 246 14.64 -21.96 2.38
N GLU A 247 14.15 -22.64 3.42
CA GLU A 247 14.90 -23.66 4.17
C GLU A 247 15.39 -24.83 3.29
N ARG A 248 14.80 -25.02 2.13
CA ARG A 248 15.19 -26.06 1.16
C ARG A 248 16.13 -25.54 0.06
N GLY A 249 16.57 -24.29 0.19
CA GLY A 249 17.46 -23.66 -0.79
C GLY A 249 16.76 -23.19 -2.08
N ARG A 250 15.44 -23.24 -2.17
CA ARG A 250 14.68 -22.74 -3.33
C ARG A 250 14.51 -21.24 -3.24
N PHE A 251 14.45 -20.56 -4.38
CA PHE A 251 14.15 -19.13 -4.42
C PHE A 251 12.79 -18.82 -3.81
N VAL A 252 12.71 -17.78 -3.00
CA VAL A 252 11.45 -17.30 -2.41
C VAL A 252 10.69 -16.51 -3.46
N SER A 253 9.51 -17.00 -3.81
CA SER A 253 8.59 -16.30 -4.70
C SER A 253 8.01 -15.08 -3.98
N ALA A 254 8.08 -13.91 -4.62
CA ALA A 254 7.39 -12.69 -4.21
C ALA A 254 6.05 -12.51 -4.92
N GLY A 255 5.63 -13.51 -5.70
CA GLY A 255 4.39 -13.44 -6.42
C GLY A 255 4.53 -13.64 -7.93
N PHE A 256 3.48 -13.24 -8.66
CA PHE A 256 3.44 -13.36 -10.10
C PHE A 256 2.86 -12.07 -10.70
N ASN A 257 3.61 -11.43 -11.59
CA ASN A 257 3.15 -10.27 -12.36
C ASN A 257 3.97 -10.18 -13.66
N TRP A 258 3.60 -9.30 -14.57
CA TRP A 258 4.26 -9.12 -15.89
C TRP A 258 4.42 -10.42 -16.69
N GLY A 259 3.59 -11.44 -16.41
CA GLY A 259 3.64 -12.75 -17.07
C GLY A 259 4.72 -13.69 -16.56
N GLU A 260 5.41 -13.34 -15.46
CA GLU A 260 6.48 -14.14 -14.84
C GLU A 260 6.34 -14.21 -13.33
N GLU A 261 7.03 -15.19 -12.74
CA GLU A 261 7.20 -15.27 -11.29
C GLU A 261 8.24 -14.26 -10.82
N LEU A 262 7.91 -13.59 -9.72
CA LEU A 262 8.77 -12.61 -9.07
C LEU A 262 9.60 -13.26 -7.99
N TYR A 263 10.85 -12.89 -7.87
CA TYR A 263 11.76 -13.40 -6.83
C TYR A 263 12.25 -12.27 -5.95
N ALA A 264 12.24 -12.52 -4.64
CA ALA A 264 12.65 -11.55 -3.63
C ALA A 264 14.17 -11.48 -3.50
N LEU A 265 14.72 -10.28 -3.40
CA LEU A 265 16.12 -10.06 -3.03
C LEU A 265 16.32 -10.27 -1.52
N ASP A 266 17.49 -10.76 -1.13
CA ASP A 266 17.91 -10.78 0.28
C ASP A 266 18.38 -9.40 0.71
N THR A 267 17.53 -8.70 1.47
CA THR A 267 17.79 -7.34 1.98
C THR A 267 18.90 -7.27 3.03
N THR A 268 19.58 -8.38 3.34
CA THR A 268 20.74 -8.40 4.23
C THR A 268 22.05 -8.75 3.50
N HIS A 269 21.97 -9.12 2.22
CA HIS A 269 23.16 -9.44 1.42
C HIS A 269 23.95 -8.15 1.13
N PRO A 270 25.26 -8.10 1.43
CA PRO A 270 26.05 -6.86 1.32
C PRO A 270 26.07 -6.27 -0.10
N ASP A 271 26.13 -7.14 -1.12
CA ASP A 271 26.16 -6.70 -2.51
C ASP A 271 24.79 -6.17 -2.97
N VAL A 272 23.68 -6.76 -2.47
CA VAL A 272 22.32 -6.23 -2.69
C VAL A 272 22.19 -4.83 -2.11
N ILE A 273 22.64 -4.63 -0.88
CA ILE A 273 22.62 -3.31 -0.22
C ILE A 273 23.45 -2.30 -1.00
N SER A 274 24.65 -2.68 -1.44
CA SER A 274 25.52 -1.83 -2.24
C SER A 274 24.90 -1.48 -3.59
N TRP A 275 24.30 -2.45 -4.26
CA TRP A 275 23.59 -2.27 -5.54
C TRP A 275 22.38 -1.37 -5.41
N LEU A 276 21.55 -1.54 -4.36
CA LEU A 276 20.40 -0.68 -4.10
C LEU A 276 20.83 0.77 -3.83
N ALA A 277 21.89 0.97 -3.04
CA ALA A 277 22.46 2.29 -2.82
C ALA A 277 22.96 2.93 -4.13
N ALA A 278 23.62 2.15 -4.99
CA ALA A 278 24.08 2.63 -6.30
C ALA A 278 22.89 2.97 -7.23
N LEU A 279 21.82 2.15 -7.22
CA LEU A 279 20.59 2.41 -7.97
C LEU A 279 19.95 3.74 -7.54
N MET A 280 19.81 3.97 -6.25
CA MET A 280 19.23 5.22 -5.71
C MET A 280 20.05 6.45 -6.13
N LYS A 281 21.38 6.37 -6.03
CA LYS A 281 22.29 7.42 -6.50
C LYS A 281 22.16 7.66 -8.00
N GLN A 282 22.03 6.58 -8.79
CA GLN A 282 21.85 6.69 -10.24
C GLN A 282 20.53 7.40 -10.61
N VAL A 283 19.43 7.06 -9.92
CA VAL A 283 18.13 7.72 -10.12
C VAL A 283 18.22 9.21 -9.75
N ARG A 284 18.94 9.54 -8.68
CA ARG A 284 19.21 10.94 -8.31
C ARG A 284 20.03 11.67 -9.38
N ILE A 285 21.06 11.02 -9.94
CA ILE A 285 21.88 11.57 -11.04
C ILE A 285 21.03 11.82 -12.28
N TRP A 286 20.06 10.97 -12.60
CA TRP A 286 19.11 11.22 -13.69
C TRP A 286 18.24 12.45 -13.47
N GLY A 287 18.15 12.93 -12.23
CA GLY A 287 17.42 14.14 -11.89
C GLY A 287 16.05 13.92 -11.29
N PHE A 288 15.70 12.70 -10.92
CA PHE A 288 14.48 12.40 -10.17
C PHE A 288 14.72 12.64 -8.68
N ASP A 289 13.71 13.20 -8.00
CA ASP A 289 13.74 13.49 -6.57
C ASP A 289 12.42 13.12 -5.84
N TYR A 290 11.49 12.47 -6.55
CA TYR A 290 10.30 11.84 -6.02
C TYR A 290 10.29 10.38 -6.49
N LEU A 291 10.20 9.44 -5.55
CA LEU A 291 10.18 8.01 -5.85
C LEU A 291 8.90 7.36 -5.33
N LYS A 292 8.22 6.61 -6.20
CA LYS A 292 7.25 5.58 -5.81
C LYS A 292 7.97 4.24 -5.83
N LEU A 293 8.24 3.71 -4.64
CA LEU A 293 8.89 2.41 -4.44
C LEU A 293 7.81 1.36 -4.17
N ASP A 294 7.71 0.38 -5.04
CA ASP A 294 6.60 -0.58 -5.06
C ASP A 294 7.05 -2.02 -4.79
N PHE A 295 6.11 -2.91 -4.50
CA PHE A 295 6.34 -4.33 -4.18
C PHE A 295 7.34 -4.54 -3.01
N LEU A 296 7.38 -3.59 -2.08
CA LEU A 296 8.39 -3.56 -1.02
C LEU A 296 8.22 -4.67 0.03
N TYR A 297 7.06 -5.30 0.12
CA TYR A 297 6.85 -6.48 0.97
C TYR A 297 7.85 -7.60 0.69
N ALA A 298 8.38 -7.66 -0.53
CA ALA A 298 9.35 -8.66 -0.93
C ALA A 298 10.60 -8.65 -0.03
N GLY A 299 11.02 -7.47 0.41
CA GLY A 299 12.17 -7.33 1.32
C GLY A 299 11.97 -7.91 2.72
N ALA A 300 10.68 -8.14 3.11
CA ALA A 300 10.33 -8.69 4.41
C ALA A 300 9.71 -10.10 4.33
N LEU A 301 9.84 -10.82 3.22
CA LEU A 301 9.37 -12.19 3.11
C LEU A 301 10.19 -13.15 4.00
N LYS A 302 9.57 -14.25 4.44
CA LYS A 302 10.25 -15.32 5.18
C LYS A 302 11.26 -16.01 4.28
N GLY A 303 12.44 -16.27 4.81
CA GLY A 303 13.50 -16.97 4.12
C GLY A 303 14.82 -16.91 4.87
N LYS A 304 15.79 -17.69 4.40
CA LYS A 304 17.14 -17.72 4.94
C LYS A 304 17.93 -16.52 4.40
N ARG A 305 18.35 -15.65 5.30
CA ARG A 305 19.07 -14.41 5.00
C ARG A 305 20.57 -14.58 5.19
N PHE A 306 21.33 -13.73 4.54
CA PHE A 306 22.79 -13.63 4.71
C PHE A 306 23.14 -13.27 6.17
N LYS A 307 22.43 -12.30 6.76
CA LYS A 307 22.50 -12.02 8.20
C LYS A 307 21.30 -12.62 8.90
N ASP A 308 21.54 -13.32 10.02
CA ASP A 308 20.48 -13.82 10.89
C ASP A 308 19.87 -12.66 11.68
N MET A 309 18.76 -12.15 11.18
CA MET A 309 18.00 -11.07 11.81
C MET A 309 16.51 -11.12 11.44
N PRO A 310 15.62 -10.51 12.26
CA PRO A 310 14.20 -10.43 11.97
C PRO A 310 13.94 -9.79 10.60
N ARG A 311 12.98 -10.30 9.87
CA ARG A 311 12.74 -9.96 8.46
C ARG A 311 12.28 -8.52 8.25
N GLU A 312 11.44 -7.98 9.15
CA GLU A 312 10.98 -6.60 9.05
C GLU A 312 12.07 -5.61 9.48
N ALA A 313 12.91 -5.99 10.44
CA ALA A 313 14.11 -5.22 10.79
C ALA A 313 15.09 -5.17 9.61
N ALA A 314 15.34 -6.31 8.93
CA ALA A 314 16.16 -6.37 7.73
C ALA A 314 15.64 -5.46 6.61
N TYR A 315 14.33 -5.50 6.37
CA TYR A 315 13.67 -4.61 5.42
C TYR A 315 13.85 -3.14 5.80
N ARG A 316 13.65 -2.79 7.08
CA ARG A 316 13.80 -1.41 7.57
C ARG A 316 15.21 -0.87 7.36
N GLU A 317 16.25 -1.65 7.72
CA GLU A 317 17.65 -1.27 7.48
C GLU A 317 17.92 -1.06 5.99
N CYS A 318 17.43 -1.95 5.13
CA CYS A 318 17.55 -1.81 3.68
C CYS A 318 16.88 -0.53 3.16
N LEU A 319 15.67 -0.22 3.62
CA LEU A 319 14.95 0.99 3.25
C LEU A 319 15.68 2.27 3.71
N GLN A 320 16.31 2.24 4.89
CA GLN A 320 17.15 3.34 5.39
C GLN A 320 18.36 3.59 4.48
N VAL A 321 19.05 2.54 4.06
CA VAL A 321 20.18 2.66 3.11
C VAL A 321 19.73 3.26 1.79
N MET A 322 18.59 2.82 1.24
CA MET A 322 18.03 3.42 0.03
C MET A 322 17.71 4.91 0.23
N ARG A 323 17.12 5.26 1.38
CA ARG A 323 16.79 6.65 1.75
C ARG A 323 18.03 7.54 1.80
N GLU A 324 19.06 7.09 2.50
CA GLU A 324 20.33 7.81 2.65
C GLU A 324 21.03 8.00 1.30
N ALA A 325 21.06 6.97 0.47
CA ALA A 325 21.68 7.01 -0.85
C ALA A 325 20.96 7.96 -1.82
N MET A 326 19.64 8.07 -1.72
CA MET A 326 18.82 9.00 -2.52
C MET A 326 18.94 10.45 -2.04
N GLY A 327 19.22 10.64 -0.76
CA GLY A 327 19.25 11.94 -0.10
C GLY A 327 17.95 12.24 0.67
N LEU A 328 18.11 12.92 1.80
CA LEU A 328 16.99 13.20 2.72
C LEU A 328 16.00 14.25 2.16
N ASP A 329 16.40 15.04 1.16
CA ASP A 329 15.55 16.02 0.48
C ASP A 329 14.61 15.39 -0.57
N ALA A 330 14.89 14.18 -1.05
CA ALA A 330 14.03 13.44 -1.93
C ALA A 330 12.71 13.04 -1.22
N PHE A 331 11.66 12.77 -1.98
CA PHE A 331 10.38 12.31 -1.45
C PHE A 331 10.19 10.82 -1.73
N PHE A 332 10.03 10.02 -0.68
CA PHE A 332 9.79 8.59 -0.76
C PHE A 332 8.32 8.27 -0.49
N LEU A 333 7.61 7.85 -1.51
CA LEU A 333 6.32 7.18 -1.42
C LEU A 333 6.56 5.66 -1.51
N THR A 334 6.18 4.92 -0.49
CA THR A 334 6.29 3.45 -0.46
C THR A 334 4.94 2.80 -0.72
N CYS A 335 4.92 1.73 -1.53
CA CYS A 335 3.75 0.97 -1.92
C CYS A 335 4.00 -0.54 -1.78
N GLY A 336 2.97 -1.35 -1.53
CA GLY A 336 3.18 -2.77 -1.20
C GLY A 336 4.12 -2.96 -0.01
N THR A 337 4.21 -2.00 0.90
CA THR A 337 5.17 -1.95 2.00
C THR A 337 4.59 -2.50 3.30
N PRO A 338 5.32 -3.30 4.07
CA PRO A 338 5.01 -3.51 5.49
C PRO A 338 4.93 -2.16 6.20
N ILE A 339 3.79 -1.88 6.85
CA ILE A 339 3.46 -0.52 7.31
C ILE A 339 4.42 -0.03 8.40
N LEU A 340 4.48 -0.74 9.53
CA LEU A 340 5.28 -0.27 10.68
C LEU A 340 6.77 -0.10 10.36
N PRO A 341 7.44 -1.03 9.68
CA PRO A 341 8.87 -0.89 9.36
C PRO A 341 9.21 0.33 8.50
N ALA A 342 8.24 0.88 7.76
CA ALA A 342 8.47 2.05 6.91
C ALA A 342 8.30 3.39 7.65
N ILE A 343 7.63 3.40 8.82
CA ILE A 343 7.42 4.61 9.64
C ILE A 343 8.77 5.21 10.04
N GLY A 344 8.90 6.53 9.89
CA GLY A 344 10.12 7.29 10.19
C GLY A 344 11.20 7.22 9.12
N VAL A 345 11.05 6.39 8.07
CA VAL A 345 11.99 6.27 6.94
C VAL A 345 11.42 6.91 5.68
N CYS A 346 10.18 6.61 5.31
CA CYS A 346 9.52 7.20 4.14
C CYS A 346 8.77 8.49 4.48
N ASP A 347 8.47 9.30 3.45
CA ASP A 347 7.65 10.52 3.58
C ASP A 347 6.16 10.20 3.49
N ALA A 348 5.81 9.21 2.66
CA ALA A 348 4.43 8.78 2.44
C ALA A 348 4.32 7.27 2.26
N ILE A 349 3.16 6.73 2.60
CA ILE A 349 2.78 5.33 2.35
C ILE A 349 1.46 5.30 1.56
N ARG A 350 1.42 4.54 0.46
CA ARG A 350 0.17 4.03 -0.08
C ARG A 350 -0.44 3.07 0.95
N ILE A 351 -1.61 3.37 1.48
CA ILE A 351 -2.20 2.66 2.62
C ILE A 351 -3.40 1.79 2.28
N GLY A 352 -3.71 1.63 1.01
CA GLY A 352 -4.77 0.76 0.48
C GLY A 352 -4.33 0.01 -0.77
N PRO A 353 -5.10 -0.99 -1.23
CA PRO A 353 -4.94 -1.57 -2.56
C PRO A 353 -5.19 -0.49 -3.63
N ASP A 354 -4.79 -0.79 -4.86
CA ASP A 354 -4.99 0.12 -5.98
C ASP A 354 -6.47 0.44 -6.19
N VAL A 355 -6.76 1.70 -6.49
CA VAL A 355 -8.06 2.08 -7.04
C VAL A 355 -8.24 1.51 -8.45
N SER A 356 -9.43 1.61 -8.99
CA SER A 356 -9.76 1.14 -10.32
C SER A 356 -10.83 2.05 -10.93
N HIS A 357 -10.96 2.03 -12.26
CA HIS A 357 -12.09 2.64 -12.98
C HIS A 357 -13.43 1.91 -12.71
N GLU A 358 -13.43 0.96 -11.79
CA GLU A 358 -14.58 0.18 -11.34
C GLU A 358 -14.75 0.32 -9.83
N TRP A 359 -15.99 0.28 -9.35
CA TRP A 359 -16.29 0.29 -7.91
C TRP A 359 -15.85 -1.02 -7.24
N GLU A 360 -16.25 -2.14 -7.84
CA GLU A 360 -15.80 -3.49 -7.50
C GLU A 360 -15.29 -4.14 -8.79
N ASN A 361 -14.27 -4.98 -8.71
CA ASN A 361 -13.90 -5.76 -9.88
C ASN A 361 -14.84 -6.97 -10.07
N PHE A 362 -14.92 -7.48 -11.28
CA PHE A 362 -15.77 -8.62 -11.65
C PHE A 362 -15.59 -9.84 -10.73
N ARG A 363 -14.36 -10.11 -10.31
CA ARG A 363 -14.04 -11.24 -9.45
C ARG A 363 -14.66 -11.07 -8.06
N ASN A 364 -14.58 -9.88 -7.48
CA ASN A 364 -15.20 -9.58 -6.18
C ASN A 364 -16.72 -9.63 -6.24
N GLU A 365 -17.33 -9.11 -7.31
CA GLU A 365 -18.78 -9.10 -7.46
C GLU A 365 -19.35 -10.50 -7.70
N HIS A 366 -18.74 -11.28 -8.57
CA HIS A 366 -19.35 -12.50 -9.13
C HIS A 366 -18.70 -13.79 -8.65
N LEU A 367 -17.44 -13.76 -8.19
CA LEU A 367 -16.71 -14.95 -7.77
C LEU A 367 -16.39 -14.90 -6.28
N LEU A 368 -15.14 -14.70 -5.95
CA LEU A 368 -14.62 -14.71 -4.59
C LEU A 368 -14.19 -13.30 -4.18
N TYR A 369 -14.74 -12.83 -3.07
CA TYR A 369 -14.33 -11.54 -2.55
C TYR A 369 -12.90 -11.61 -2.00
N ASN A 370 -12.04 -10.74 -2.53
CA ASN A 370 -10.69 -10.52 -2.03
C ASN A 370 -10.50 -9.02 -1.73
N PRO A 371 -10.35 -8.63 -0.44
CA PRO A 371 -10.24 -7.23 -0.03
C PRO A 371 -8.97 -6.53 -0.51
N SER A 372 -8.00 -7.30 -1.03
CA SER A 372 -6.69 -6.79 -1.44
C SER A 372 -6.56 -6.61 -2.96
N THR A 373 -7.58 -7.02 -3.74
CA THR A 373 -7.57 -6.79 -5.19
C THR A 373 -7.85 -5.33 -5.52
N PRO A 374 -7.31 -4.81 -6.64
CA PRO A 374 -7.66 -3.49 -7.14
C PRO A 374 -9.17 -3.29 -7.23
N GLY A 375 -9.64 -2.13 -6.82
CA GLY A 375 -11.05 -1.74 -6.81
C GLY A 375 -11.27 -0.54 -5.89
N THR A 376 -12.02 0.45 -6.38
CA THR A 376 -12.19 1.72 -5.67
C THR A 376 -12.79 1.53 -4.28
N ARG A 377 -13.77 0.65 -4.13
CA ARG A 377 -14.36 0.34 -2.83
C ARG A 377 -13.38 -0.31 -1.84
N ASN A 378 -12.55 -1.26 -2.32
CA ASN A 378 -11.53 -1.90 -1.48
C ASN A 378 -10.48 -0.89 -1.00
N ALA A 379 -10.06 0.02 -1.88
CA ALA A 379 -9.12 1.09 -1.56
C ALA A 379 -9.70 2.00 -0.46
N ILE A 380 -10.89 2.57 -0.68
CA ILE A 380 -11.55 3.45 0.29
C ILE A 380 -11.68 2.76 1.65
N ARG A 381 -12.15 1.50 1.68
CA ARG A 381 -12.33 0.75 2.93
C ARG A 381 -11.04 0.65 3.72
N THR A 382 -9.96 0.22 3.10
CA THR A 382 -8.68 0.02 3.80
C THR A 382 -8.06 1.34 4.22
N VAL A 383 -8.12 2.36 3.37
CA VAL A 383 -7.59 3.70 3.66
C VAL A 383 -8.26 4.33 4.87
N ILE A 384 -9.60 4.33 4.92
CA ILE A 384 -10.37 4.93 6.04
C ILE A 384 -9.96 4.32 7.40
N HIS A 385 -9.67 3.03 7.44
CA HIS A 385 -9.25 2.37 8.67
C HIS A 385 -7.78 2.61 9.05
N ARG A 386 -7.01 3.28 8.21
CA ARG A 386 -5.60 3.61 8.45
C ARG A 386 -5.32 5.11 8.59
N LEU A 387 -6.36 5.95 8.65
CA LEU A 387 -6.20 7.40 8.76
C LEU A 387 -5.40 7.85 10.00
N TRP A 388 -5.41 7.05 11.06
CA TRP A 388 -4.63 7.31 12.27
C TRP A 388 -3.11 7.41 12.02
N LEU A 389 -2.61 6.80 10.94
CA LEU A 389 -1.20 6.91 10.52
C LEU A 389 -0.84 8.33 10.03
N GLY A 390 -1.84 9.15 9.71
CA GLY A 390 -1.64 10.49 9.13
C GLY A 390 -0.89 11.48 10.01
N SER A 391 -0.76 11.21 11.31
CA SER A 391 0.09 12.00 12.23
C SER A 391 1.58 11.67 12.12
N LEU A 392 1.95 10.51 11.57
CA LEU A 392 3.31 10.00 11.48
C LEU A 392 3.98 10.32 10.14
N LEU A 393 3.21 10.27 9.05
CA LEU A 393 3.66 10.42 7.68
C LEU A 393 2.49 10.81 6.78
N HIS A 394 2.74 11.11 5.51
CA HIS A 394 1.66 11.29 4.55
C HIS A 394 1.05 9.94 4.17
N ILE A 395 -0.28 9.92 4.12
CA ILE A 395 -1.05 8.74 3.72
C ILE A 395 -1.59 8.96 2.31
N ASP A 396 -1.14 8.12 1.38
CA ASP A 396 -1.56 8.17 -0.02
C ASP A 396 -2.78 7.24 -0.22
N PRO A 397 -3.96 7.79 -0.56
CA PRO A 397 -5.16 7.00 -0.84
C PRO A 397 -5.21 6.48 -2.28
N ASP A 398 -4.18 6.75 -3.10
CA ASP A 398 -4.13 6.59 -4.53
C ASP A 398 -4.74 7.77 -5.32
N VAL A 399 -4.98 7.58 -6.62
CA VAL A 399 -5.48 8.63 -7.51
C VAL A 399 -6.98 8.85 -7.35
N ALA A 400 -7.40 10.08 -7.59
CA ALA A 400 -8.80 10.44 -7.78
C ALA A 400 -9.10 10.58 -9.27
N TYR A 401 -10.33 10.27 -9.68
CA TYR A 401 -10.79 10.35 -11.06
C TYR A 401 -11.77 11.51 -11.27
N PHE A 402 -11.67 12.13 -12.44
CA PHE A 402 -12.52 13.20 -12.94
C PHE A 402 -13.11 12.83 -14.30
N GLU A 403 -12.27 12.26 -15.18
CA GLU A 403 -12.67 11.86 -16.53
C GLU A 403 -13.77 10.78 -16.54
N SER A 404 -14.67 10.87 -17.50
CA SER A 404 -15.70 9.86 -17.75
C SER A 404 -15.33 8.88 -18.85
N LYS A 405 -14.25 9.16 -19.59
CA LYS A 405 -13.76 8.28 -20.64
C LYS A 405 -13.18 6.98 -20.04
N GLU A 406 -13.70 5.83 -20.49
CA GLU A 406 -13.28 4.51 -20.04
C GLU A 406 -13.33 4.31 -18.50
N ASN A 407 -14.24 5.04 -17.84
CA ASN A 407 -14.43 5.01 -16.40
C ASN A 407 -15.89 4.65 -16.08
N SER A 408 -16.11 3.56 -15.34
CA SER A 408 -17.44 3.06 -14.99
C SER A 408 -17.95 3.55 -13.64
N LEU A 409 -17.14 4.34 -12.91
CA LEU A 409 -17.56 4.94 -11.65
C LEU A 409 -18.67 5.96 -11.87
N THR A 410 -19.71 5.93 -11.03
CA THR A 410 -20.71 7.00 -10.99
C THR A 410 -20.11 8.30 -10.51
N GLN A 411 -20.81 9.43 -10.73
CA GLN A 411 -20.34 10.72 -10.25
C GLN A 411 -20.19 10.74 -8.72
N GLU A 412 -21.13 10.13 -8.00
CA GLU A 412 -21.06 10.03 -6.54
C GLU A 412 -19.82 9.23 -6.07
N GLN A 413 -19.47 8.15 -6.78
CA GLN A 413 -18.30 7.33 -6.46
C GLN A 413 -17.00 8.08 -6.75
N LYS A 414 -16.93 8.84 -7.85
CA LYS A 414 -15.78 9.72 -8.14
C LYS A 414 -15.63 10.82 -7.09
N VAL A 415 -16.72 11.48 -6.71
CA VAL A 415 -16.71 12.50 -5.64
C VAL A 415 -16.26 11.90 -4.31
N LEU A 416 -16.73 10.70 -3.96
CA LEU A 416 -16.32 10.03 -2.72
C LEU A 416 -14.80 9.75 -2.71
N LEU A 417 -14.22 9.38 -3.84
CA LEU A 417 -12.78 9.17 -3.97
C LEU A 417 -11.98 10.49 -3.89
N GLN A 418 -12.50 11.57 -4.48
CA GLN A 418 -11.94 12.92 -4.35
C GLN A 418 -11.97 13.40 -2.88
N ASP A 419 -13.07 13.14 -2.18
CA ASP A 419 -13.24 13.47 -0.76
C ASP A 419 -12.25 12.70 0.11
N LEU A 420 -11.97 11.44 -0.22
CA LEU A 420 -10.95 10.66 0.47
C LEU A 420 -9.57 11.29 0.31
N ALA A 421 -9.24 11.79 -0.87
CA ALA A 421 -7.98 12.50 -1.11
C ALA A 421 -7.87 13.78 -0.27
N TYR A 422 -8.98 14.52 -0.08
CA TYR A 422 -9.03 15.65 0.85
C TYR A 422 -8.84 15.22 2.31
N VAL A 423 -9.49 14.13 2.74
CA VAL A 423 -9.35 13.58 4.11
C VAL A 423 -7.92 13.15 4.38
N CYS A 424 -7.25 12.54 3.41
CA CYS A 424 -5.85 12.13 3.49
C CYS A 424 -4.86 13.29 3.33
N ASN A 425 -5.32 14.45 2.85
CA ASN A 425 -4.47 15.57 2.43
C ASN A 425 -3.38 15.15 1.45
N PHE A 426 -3.74 14.29 0.49
CA PHE A 426 -2.85 13.81 -0.57
C PHE A 426 -3.61 13.76 -1.90
N LYS A 427 -3.15 14.51 -2.89
CA LYS A 427 -3.86 14.70 -4.15
C LYS A 427 -3.06 14.12 -5.31
N ALA A 428 -3.61 13.09 -5.94
CA ALA A 428 -3.06 12.50 -7.14
C ALA A 428 -4.17 12.22 -8.17
N THR A 429 -3.82 12.27 -9.46
CA THR A 429 -4.66 11.76 -10.54
C THR A 429 -3.78 11.24 -11.68
N SER A 430 -4.36 10.36 -12.50
CA SER A 430 -3.77 9.92 -13.77
C SER A 430 -4.51 10.47 -14.98
N ASP A 431 -5.58 11.22 -14.78
CA ASP A 431 -6.47 11.69 -15.83
C ASP A 431 -5.73 12.55 -16.86
N LEU A 432 -6.16 12.44 -18.11
CA LEU A 432 -5.54 13.11 -19.25
C LEU A 432 -6.41 14.27 -19.72
N PRO A 433 -5.91 15.53 -19.71
CA PRO A 433 -6.69 16.69 -20.11
C PRO A 433 -7.36 16.56 -21.49
N GLN A 434 -6.73 15.86 -22.44
CA GLN A 434 -7.28 15.63 -23.78
C GLN A 434 -8.45 14.63 -23.80
N TRP A 435 -8.70 13.90 -22.71
CA TRP A 435 -9.84 12.99 -22.57
C TRP A 435 -11.00 13.61 -21.79
N MET A 436 -10.77 14.75 -21.17
CA MET A 436 -11.71 15.44 -20.29
C MET A 436 -12.58 16.43 -21.05
N THR A 437 -13.81 16.58 -20.61
CA THR A 437 -14.67 17.71 -20.95
C THR A 437 -14.17 18.98 -20.24
N LYS A 438 -14.67 20.15 -20.65
CA LYS A 438 -14.32 21.42 -19.98
C LYS A 438 -14.71 21.41 -18.50
N ASN A 439 -15.89 20.87 -18.18
CA ASN A 439 -16.36 20.79 -16.78
C ASN A 439 -15.47 19.88 -15.94
N GLU A 440 -15.09 18.71 -16.44
CA GLU A 440 -14.20 17.79 -15.73
C GLU A 440 -12.80 18.41 -15.50
N LEU A 441 -12.31 19.18 -16.45
CA LEU A 441 -11.05 19.91 -16.29
C LEU A 441 -11.13 21.02 -15.24
N GLU A 442 -12.27 21.73 -15.16
CA GLU A 442 -12.53 22.73 -14.13
C GLU A 442 -12.66 22.08 -12.74
N GLU A 443 -13.33 20.92 -12.64
CA GLU A 443 -13.41 20.12 -11.41
C GLU A 443 -12.02 19.70 -10.95
N LEU A 444 -11.17 19.16 -11.85
CA LEU A 444 -9.79 18.80 -11.53
C LEU A 444 -8.99 20.02 -11.04
N ARG A 445 -9.10 21.16 -11.72
CA ARG A 445 -8.44 22.41 -11.35
C ARG A 445 -8.88 22.87 -9.96
N SER A 446 -10.18 22.83 -9.70
CA SER A 446 -10.75 23.16 -8.38
C SER A 446 -10.22 22.23 -7.31
N PHE A 447 -10.25 20.91 -7.54
CA PHE A 447 -9.71 19.90 -6.63
C PHE A 447 -8.26 20.14 -6.25
N LEU A 448 -7.41 20.43 -7.23
CA LEU A 448 -5.98 20.67 -6.98
C LEU A 448 -5.72 21.95 -6.17
N ASN A 449 -6.55 22.98 -6.34
CA ASN A 449 -6.40 24.28 -5.65
C ASN A 449 -7.11 24.37 -4.30
N THR A 450 -8.13 23.55 -4.05
CA THR A 450 -8.93 23.61 -2.81
C THR A 450 -8.26 22.80 -1.70
N THR A 451 -8.24 23.32 -0.49
CA THR A 451 -7.81 22.59 0.72
C THR A 451 -8.89 22.80 1.80
N PRO A 452 -9.90 21.94 1.86
CA PRO A 452 -10.98 22.09 2.83
C PRO A 452 -10.48 21.83 4.26
N LYS A 453 -11.15 22.43 5.22
CA LYS A 453 -10.98 22.05 6.63
C LYS A 453 -11.64 20.71 6.85
N VAL A 454 -10.88 19.73 7.29
CA VAL A 454 -11.35 18.37 7.54
C VAL A 454 -11.55 18.17 9.04
N LYS A 455 -12.75 17.72 9.42
CA LYS A 455 -13.07 17.30 10.78
C LYS A 455 -13.75 15.95 10.75
N GLN A 456 -13.26 15.00 11.52
CA GLN A 456 -13.92 13.71 11.70
C GLN A 456 -15.11 13.89 12.67
N ALA A 457 -16.32 13.58 12.21
CA ALA A 457 -17.55 13.66 13.00
C ALA A 457 -17.86 12.31 13.67
N SER A 458 -17.59 11.19 12.98
CA SER A 458 -17.64 9.82 13.52
C SER A 458 -16.64 8.94 12.79
N ARG A 459 -16.58 7.64 13.09
CA ARG A 459 -15.61 6.69 12.50
C ARG A 459 -15.53 6.78 10.97
N TYR A 460 -16.66 6.99 10.28
CA TYR A 460 -16.74 7.00 8.81
C TYR A 460 -17.36 8.27 8.21
N ILE A 461 -17.69 9.25 9.06
CA ILE A 461 -18.33 10.49 8.64
C ILE A 461 -17.37 11.66 8.89
N PHE A 462 -17.17 12.47 7.87
CA PHE A 462 -16.29 13.63 7.89
C PHE A 462 -17.05 14.88 7.47
N GLN A 463 -16.66 16.00 8.04
CA GLN A 463 -17.07 17.33 7.62
C GLN A 463 -15.90 17.96 6.84
N LEU A 464 -16.17 18.36 5.60
CA LEU A 464 -15.26 19.07 4.71
C LEU A 464 -15.83 20.48 4.51
N ASP A 465 -15.29 21.46 5.22
CA ASP A 465 -15.90 22.78 5.41
C ASP A 465 -17.36 22.65 5.91
N ASP A 466 -18.36 22.99 5.09
CA ASP A 466 -19.78 22.89 5.43
C ASP A 466 -20.47 21.62 4.91
N ARG A 467 -19.73 20.75 4.19
CA ARG A 467 -20.28 19.53 3.58
C ARG A 467 -19.98 18.29 4.41
N ILE A 468 -20.99 17.45 4.59
CA ILE A 468 -20.84 16.14 5.24
C ILE A 468 -20.55 15.08 4.18
N VAL A 469 -19.56 14.24 4.45
CA VAL A 469 -19.15 13.10 3.63
C VAL A 469 -19.28 11.82 4.46
N ASP A 470 -20.00 10.84 3.93
CA ASP A 470 -20.23 9.55 4.57
C ASP A 470 -19.63 8.40 3.76
N PHE A 471 -18.63 7.74 4.32
CA PHE A 471 -17.95 6.58 3.73
C PHE A 471 -18.56 5.22 4.15
N THR A 472 -19.65 5.20 4.92
CA THR A 472 -20.24 3.97 5.48
C THR A 472 -20.55 2.93 4.41
N SER A 473 -21.06 3.35 3.24
CA SER A 473 -21.36 2.44 2.13
C SER A 473 -20.12 1.73 1.54
N ALA A 474 -18.97 2.39 1.57
CA ALA A 474 -17.72 1.84 1.06
C ALA A 474 -17.04 0.86 2.04
N VAL A 475 -17.22 1.07 3.37
CA VAL A 475 -16.50 0.27 4.38
C VAL A 475 -17.19 -1.05 4.72
N THR A 476 -18.46 -1.25 4.37
CA THR A 476 -19.15 -2.51 4.60
C THR A 476 -18.48 -3.65 3.85
N LEU A 477 -18.11 -4.72 4.58
CA LEU A 477 -17.53 -5.91 3.98
C LEU A 477 -18.61 -6.68 3.19
N PRO A 478 -18.35 -7.06 1.94
CA PRO A 478 -19.25 -7.95 1.20
C PRO A 478 -19.35 -9.31 1.88
N LYS A 479 -20.52 -9.94 1.75
CA LYS A 479 -20.70 -11.31 2.26
C LYS A 479 -19.87 -12.28 1.44
N THR A 480 -19.05 -13.09 2.12
CA THR A 480 -18.25 -14.13 1.50
C THR A 480 -19.16 -15.22 0.92
N LYS A 481 -18.90 -15.65 -0.30
CA LYS A 481 -19.61 -16.78 -0.91
C LYS A 481 -19.09 -18.07 -0.29
N THR A 482 -20.00 -18.92 0.18
CA THR A 482 -19.71 -20.19 0.87
C THR A 482 -20.31 -21.39 0.14
N GLY A 483 -19.95 -22.62 0.56
CA GLY A 483 -20.47 -23.85 0.00
C GLY A 483 -20.01 -24.11 -1.44
N LEU A 484 -20.86 -24.74 -2.25
CA LEU A 484 -20.54 -25.10 -3.65
C LEU A 484 -20.18 -23.90 -4.51
N LEU A 485 -20.82 -22.74 -4.28
CA LEU A 485 -20.50 -21.49 -4.99
C LEU A 485 -19.09 -20.99 -4.64
N GLY A 486 -18.69 -21.11 -3.37
CA GLY A 486 -17.33 -20.76 -2.94
C GLY A 486 -16.29 -21.69 -3.58
N LEU A 487 -16.51 -23.01 -3.58
CA LEU A 487 -15.62 -23.98 -4.23
C LEU A 487 -15.50 -23.76 -5.74
N TRP A 488 -16.62 -23.45 -6.40
CA TRP A 488 -16.61 -23.11 -7.82
C TRP A 488 -15.86 -21.80 -8.12
N ALA A 489 -16.05 -20.78 -7.28
CA ALA A 489 -15.33 -19.53 -7.38
C ALA A 489 -13.82 -19.72 -7.16
N ASP A 490 -13.41 -20.57 -6.20
CA ASP A 490 -12.00 -20.93 -5.98
C ASP A 490 -11.41 -21.65 -7.18
N PHE A 491 -12.15 -22.60 -7.78
CA PHE A 491 -11.72 -23.32 -8.97
C PHE A 491 -11.53 -22.38 -10.18
N LEU A 492 -12.49 -21.47 -10.41
CA LEU A 492 -12.37 -20.49 -11.49
C LEU A 492 -11.22 -19.50 -11.24
N GLY A 493 -11.03 -19.07 -10.00
CA GLY A 493 -9.87 -18.26 -9.61
C GLY A 493 -8.55 -18.99 -9.88
N TRP A 494 -8.46 -20.24 -9.46
CA TRP A 494 -7.30 -21.08 -9.73
C TRP A 494 -7.04 -21.28 -11.23
N LEU A 495 -8.08 -21.49 -12.05
CA LEU A 495 -7.95 -21.63 -13.49
C LEU A 495 -7.46 -20.31 -14.12
N GLY A 496 -8.00 -19.16 -13.68
CA GLY A 496 -7.61 -17.84 -14.16
C GLY A 496 -6.15 -17.48 -13.87
N ASP A 497 -5.59 -18.01 -12.78
CA ASP A 497 -4.20 -17.75 -12.38
C ASP A 497 -3.17 -18.71 -13.04
N ARG A 498 -3.59 -19.56 -13.98
CA ARG A 498 -2.67 -20.45 -14.71
C ARG A 498 -1.79 -19.66 -15.69
N HIS A 499 -0.51 -20.01 -15.76
CA HIS A 499 0.48 -19.34 -16.62
C HIS A 499 0.04 -19.13 -18.06
N PHE A 500 -0.64 -20.11 -18.67
CA PHE A 500 -1.13 -19.97 -20.04
C PHE A 500 -2.31 -19.03 -20.15
N VAL A 501 -3.21 -19.02 -19.15
CA VAL A 501 -4.37 -18.12 -19.08
C VAL A 501 -3.89 -16.69 -18.83
N LEU A 502 -2.96 -16.50 -17.90
CA LEU A 502 -2.37 -15.19 -17.62
C LEU A 502 -1.61 -14.63 -18.83
N ARG A 503 -0.88 -15.48 -19.58
CA ARG A 503 -0.24 -15.06 -20.84
C ARG A 503 -1.27 -14.67 -21.91
N PHE A 504 -2.37 -15.40 -21.99
CA PHE A 504 -3.47 -15.07 -22.90
C PHE A 504 -4.12 -13.73 -22.53
N PHE A 505 -4.43 -13.51 -21.25
CA PHE A 505 -4.96 -12.22 -20.78
C PHE A 505 -3.96 -11.08 -20.98
N LYS A 506 -2.68 -11.29 -20.71
CA LYS A 506 -1.63 -10.30 -21.02
C LYS A 506 -1.63 -9.93 -22.50
N MET A 507 -1.76 -10.91 -23.40
CA MET A 507 -1.85 -10.64 -24.82
C MET A 507 -3.10 -9.82 -25.20
N LEU A 508 -4.23 -10.03 -24.51
CA LEU A 508 -5.45 -9.23 -24.71
C LEU A 508 -5.26 -7.83 -24.16
N ASP A 509 -4.64 -7.69 -22.99
CA ASP A 509 -4.33 -6.39 -22.37
C ASP A 509 -3.36 -5.59 -23.24
N ASP A 510 -2.30 -6.20 -23.76
CA ASP A 510 -1.36 -5.55 -24.68
C ASP A 510 -2.06 -5.04 -25.95
N ASN A 511 -3.07 -5.76 -26.45
CA ASN A 511 -3.87 -5.31 -27.58
C ASN A 511 -4.82 -4.16 -27.22
N ALA A 512 -5.42 -4.19 -26.03
CA ALA A 512 -6.25 -3.09 -25.51
C ALA A 512 -5.40 -1.83 -25.28
N LEU A 513 -4.20 -1.98 -24.69
CA LEU A 513 -3.24 -0.91 -24.48
C LEU A 513 -2.74 -0.30 -25.80
N ARG A 514 -2.51 -1.12 -26.85
CA ARG A 514 -2.19 -0.62 -28.20
C ARG A 514 -3.32 0.21 -28.78
N LYS A 515 -4.59 -0.19 -28.58
CA LYS A 515 -5.75 0.62 -29.00
C LYS A 515 -5.83 1.94 -28.26
N ARG A 516 -5.60 1.96 -26.94
CA ARG A 516 -5.50 3.19 -26.13
C ARG A 516 -4.40 4.12 -26.65
N ARG A 517 -3.21 3.57 -26.91
CA ARG A 517 -2.09 4.33 -27.48
C ARG A 517 -2.43 5.01 -28.81
N ASN A 518 -3.20 4.35 -29.66
CA ASN A 518 -3.60 4.91 -30.95
C ASN A 518 -4.69 6.00 -30.83
N SER A 519 -5.29 6.16 -29.64
CA SER A 519 -6.29 7.21 -29.32
C SER A 519 -5.67 8.45 -28.63
N LEU A 520 -4.36 8.43 -28.37
CA LEU A 520 -3.57 9.53 -27.86
C LEU A 520 -2.92 10.34 -29.00
#